data_4a842fda2815673685821419d9794f67
#
_entry.id   4a842fda2815673685821419d9794f67
#
_cell.length_a   1.000
_cell.length_b   1.000
_cell.length_c   1.000
_cell.angle_alpha   90.00
_cell.angle_beta   90.00
_cell.angle_gamma   90.00
#
_symmetry.space_group_name_H-M   'P 1'
#
loop_
_entity.id
_entity.type
_entity.pdbx_description
1 polymer ?
#
loop_
_entity_poly.entity_id
_entity_poly.type
_entity_poly.pdbx_seq_one_letter_code
_entity_poly.pdbx_strand_id
1 'polypeptide(L)'
;MLVFVDNEHIDAYAKSWGEKIMAARVRIKYRLEDLTGDHCLIVRYNQVTPALLNQLEAKAIFISGSSANPDEYDPADLIGLHTAVTSKQWPVFGFCGGFEVLAEAFGIAVAPIGPLAADETDHNPNFAPGMKKEFGYLPIKLTKSHPLLAGLGDAPIMRQAHSWEAKAVPKDFENYGETAVSHHQIFIHNTHPIIGTQFHPEYYTDEHPSGRTLIHNFCQQAGLIKQ
;
A
#
# COMPACT_ATOMS: atom_id res chain seq x y z
N MET A 1 -5.30 -1.70 19.43
CA MET A 1 -6.08 -1.12 18.31
C MET A 1 -5.32 -1.21 17.01
N LEU A 2 -5.97 -1.05 15.84
CA LEU A 2 -5.28 -0.90 14.56
C LEU A 2 -4.84 0.55 14.36
N VAL A 3 -3.73 0.77 13.66
CA VAL A 3 -3.29 2.10 13.22
C VAL A 3 -3.33 2.14 11.69
N PHE A 4 -4.16 3.03 11.14
CA PHE A 4 -4.19 3.32 9.71
C PHE A 4 -3.44 4.64 9.47
N VAL A 5 -2.26 4.51 8.91
CA VAL A 5 -1.39 5.64 8.58
C VAL A 5 -1.95 6.31 7.33
N ASP A 6 -2.36 7.55 7.49
CA ASP A 6 -2.68 8.42 6.37
C ASP A 6 -1.38 8.96 5.77
N ASN A 7 -0.96 8.33 4.67
CA ASN A 7 0.26 8.66 3.94
C ASN A 7 0.04 9.76 2.88
N GLU A 8 -1.04 10.53 2.99
CA GLU A 8 -1.30 11.61 2.05
C GLU A 8 -0.52 12.88 2.42
N HIS A 9 0.09 13.52 1.42
CA HIS A 9 0.74 14.80 1.63
C HIS A 9 -0.28 15.88 2.04
N ILE A 10 0.09 16.74 3.00
CA ILE A 10 -0.84 17.70 3.60
C ILE A 10 -1.49 18.62 2.56
N ASP A 11 -0.75 19.02 1.53
CA ASP A 11 -1.25 19.92 0.49
C ASP A 11 -2.35 19.30 -0.38
N ALA A 12 -2.45 17.98 -0.43
CA ALA A 12 -3.49 17.30 -1.18
C ALA A 12 -4.90 17.58 -0.61
N TYR A 13 -4.99 17.81 0.69
CA TYR A 13 -6.26 18.12 1.36
C TYR A 13 -6.81 19.51 1.01
N ALA A 14 -5.96 20.44 0.60
CA ALA A 14 -6.38 21.76 0.11
C ALA A 14 -6.85 21.75 -1.35
N LYS A 15 -6.60 20.67 -2.08
CA LYS A 15 -7.01 20.51 -3.50
C LYS A 15 -8.50 20.14 -3.59
N SER A 16 -9.09 20.31 -4.77
CA SER A 16 -10.52 20.04 -5.03
C SER A 16 -10.97 18.60 -4.76
N TRP A 17 -10.03 17.66 -4.64
CA TRP A 17 -10.31 16.26 -4.30
C TRP A 17 -10.01 15.90 -2.84
N GLY A 18 -9.56 16.84 -2.01
CA GLY A 18 -9.18 16.59 -0.61
C GLY A 18 -10.28 15.95 0.23
N GLU A 19 -11.52 16.41 0.09
CA GLU A 19 -12.69 15.80 0.76
C GLU A 19 -12.90 14.34 0.35
N LYS A 20 -12.67 14.01 -0.93
CA LYS A 20 -12.79 12.63 -1.42
C LYS A 20 -11.72 11.71 -0.80
N ILE A 21 -10.50 12.24 -0.64
CA ILE A 21 -9.42 11.51 0.05
C ILE A 21 -9.81 11.24 1.51
N MET A 22 -10.27 12.27 2.24
CA MET A 22 -10.72 12.08 3.63
C MET A 22 -11.85 11.08 3.75
N ALA A 23 -12.85 11.14 2.88
CA ALA A 23 -13.95 10.18 2.86
C ALA A 23 -13.45 8.75 2.56
N ALA A 24 -12.46 8.59 1.67
CA ALA A 24 -11.83 7.31 1.38
C ALA A 24 -11.10 6.75 2.62
N ARG A 25 -10.33 7.59 3.36
CA ARG A 25 -9.64 7.18 4.59
C ARG A 25 -10.63 6.66 5.64
N VAL A 26 -11.73 7.37 5.85
CA VAL A 26 -12.79 6.94 6.78
C VAL A 26 -13.43 5.62 6.34
N ARG A 27 -13.72 5.46 5.05
CA ARG A 27 -14.26 4.20 4.50
C ARG A 27 -13.30 3.02 4.72
N ILE A 28 -12.01 3.21 4.46
CA ILE A 28 -11.01 2.16 4.65
C ILE A 28 -10.89 1.81 6.13
N LYS A 29 -10.84 2.82 7.01
CA LYS A 29 -10.89 2.62 8.47
C LYS A 29 -12.04 1.70 8.88
N TYR A 30 -13.27 1.99 8.44
CA TYR A 30 -14.43 1.17 8.78
C TYR A 30 -14.33 -0.25 8.19
N ARG A 31 -13.82 -0.41 6.98
CA ARG A 31 -13.56 -1.74 6.40
C ARG A 31 -12.59 -2.58 7.25
N LEU A 32 -11.56 -1.96 7.82
CA LEU A 32 -10.61 -2.63 8.71
C LEU A 32 -11.28 -3.00 10.04
N GLU A 33 -12.09 -2.09 10.61
CA GLU A 33 -12.85 -2.35 11.84
C GLU A 33 -13.88 -3.48 11.65
N ASP A 34 -14.66 -3.43 10.57
CA ASP A 34 -15.65 -4.48 10.24
C ASP A 34 -14.99 -5.84 10.04
N LEU A 35 -13.79 -5.87 9.48
CA LEU A 35 -13.07 -7.11 9.20
C LEU A 35 -12.46 -7.73 10.45
N THR A 36 -11.98 -6.92 11.40
CA THR A 36 -11.19 -7.39 12.55
C THR A 36 -11.94 -7.34 13.88
N GLY A 37 -12.97 -6.49 13.97
CA GLY A 37 -13.64 -6.17 15.23
C GLY A 37 -12.83 -5.27 16.17
N ASP A 38 -11.64 -4.83 15.75
CA ASP A 38 -10.78 -3.91 16.50
C ASP A 38 -11.01 -2.46 16.06
N HIS A 39 -10.92 -1.51 17.00
CA HIS A 39 -10.92 -0.09 16.64
C HIS A 39 -9.69 0.29 15.82
N CYS A 40 -9.86 1.19 14.87
CA CYS A 40 -8.82 1.68 14.00
C CYS A 40 -8.67 3.21 14.14
N LEU A 41 -7.46 3.68 14.46
CA LEU A 41 -7.13 5.09 14.53
C LEU A 41 -6.42 5.51 13.24
N ILE A 42 -6.85 6.64 12.65
CA ILE A 42 -6.14 7.27 11.54
C ILE A 42 -5.09 8.21 12.13
N VAL A 43 -3.82 8.02 11.73
CA VAL A 43 -2.67 8.82 12.15
C VAL A 43 -1.93 9.33 10.92
N ARG A 44 -1.58 10.60 10.86
CA ARG A 44 -0.77 11.14 9.75
C ARG A 44 0.62 10.55 9.76
N TYR A 45 1.21 10.32 8.58
CA TYR A 45 2.52 9.69 8.41
C TYR A 45 3.63 10.34 9.23
N ASN A 46 3.66 11.68 9.29
CA ASN A 46 4.68 12.45 10.02
C ASN A 46 4.50 12.47 11.54
N GLN A 47 3.42 11.89 12.06
CA GLN A 47 3.16 11.73 13.50
C GLN A 47 3.46 10.32 14.00
N VAL A 48 3.68 9.37 13.09
CA VAL A 48 3.94 7.98 13.45
C VAL A 48 5.34 7.85 14.02
N THR A 49 5.42 7.30 15.23
CA THR A 49 6.68 6.93 15.88
C THR A 49 6.51 5.62 16.64
N PRO A 50 7.58 4.84 16.88
CA PRO A 50 7.50 3.67 17.75
C PRO A 50 6.91 3.97 19.14
N ALA A 51 7.23 5.15 19.70
CA ALA A 51 6.70 5.57 21.00
C ALA A 51 5.19 5.76 20.97
N LEU A 52 4.64 6.43 19.94
CA LEU A 52 3.20 6.58 19.76
C LEU A 52 2.51 5.23 19.56
N LEU A 53 3.07 4.36 18.73
CA LEU A 53 2.50 3.03 18.48
C LEU A 53 2.45 2.16 19.74
N ASN A 54 3.47 2.23 20.59
CA ASN A 54 3.47 1.56 21.89
C ASN A 54 2.42 2.16 22.84
N GLN A 55 2.30 3.50 22.90
CA GLN A 55 1.29 4.19 23.71
C GLN A 55 -0.15 3.82 23.29
N LEU A 56 -0.37 3.63 22.00
CA LEU A 56 -1.65 3.21 21.43
C LEU A 56 -1.92 1.70 21.55
N GLU A 57 -0.97 0.94 22.07
CA GLU A 57 -1.01 -0.54 22.05
C GLU A 57 -1.37 -1.07 20.65
N ALA A 58 -0.67 -0.53 19.63
CA ALA A 58 -0.93 -0.87 18.24
C ALA A 58 -0.72 -2.36 17.99
N LYS A 59 -1.73 -3.01 17.39
CA LYS A 59 -1.68 -4.44 17.02
C LYS A 59 -1.15 -4.64 15.60
N ALA A 60 -1.38 -3.67 14.71
CA ALA A 60 -0.91 -3.66 13.34
C ALA A 60 -0.93 -2.25 12.76
N ILE A 61 -0.16 -2.04 11.69
CA ILE A 61 -0.03 -0.80 10.94
C ILE A 61 -0.50 -1.05 9.50
N PHE A 62 -1.45 -0.25 9.02
CA PHE A 62 -1.85 -0.19 7.62
C PHE A 62 -1.42 1.16 7.07
N ILE A 63 -0.71 1.21 5.95
CA ILE A 63 -0.21 2.46 5.37
C ILE A 63 -0.95 2.71 4.07
N SER A 64 -1.64 3.84 3.97
CA SER A 64 -2.44 4.19 2.79
C SER A 64 -1.58 4.51 1.57
N GLY A 65 -2.21 4.48 0.40
CA GLY A 65 -1.68 5.15 -0.79
C GLY A 65 -1.62 6.67 -0.62
N SER A 66 -1.00 7.33 -1.61
CA SER A 66 -0.88 8.78 -1.70
C SER A 66 -1.24 9.26 -3.10
N SER A 67 -1.70 10.51 -3.23
CA SER A 67 -1.85 11.20 -4.50
C SER A 67 -0.64 12.06 -4.85
N ALA A 68 0.26 12.30 -3.89
CA ALA A 68 1.54 12.97 -4.08
C ALA A 68 2.61 11.96 -4.50
N ASN A 69 3.59 12.42 -5.27
CA ASN A 69 4.73 11.59 -5.64
C ASN A 69 5.71 11.44 -4.45
N PRO A 70 6.49 10.35 -4.40
CA PRO A 70 7.46 10.15 -3.32
C PRO A 70 8.46 11.28 -3.14
N ASP A 71 8.89 11.95 -4.21
CA ASP A 71 9.84 13.07 -4.18
C ASP A 71 9.26 14.41 -3.69
N GLU A 72 7.96 14.47 -3.43
CA GLU A 72 7.29 15.64 -2.83
C GLU A 72 7.38 15.65 -1.29
N TYR A 73 7.77 14.54 -0.65
CA TYR A 73 7.83 14.43 0.81
C TYR A 73 9.17 14.90 1.37
N ASP A 74 9.14 15.60 2.52
CA ASP A 74 10.36 15.81 3.30
C ASP A 74 10.79 14.47 3.92
N PRO A 75 12.00 13.97 3.64
CA PRO A 75 12.49 12.73 4.25
C PRO A 75 12.49 12.77 5.78
N ALA A 76 12.63 13.95 6.40
CA ALA A 76 12.59 14.11 7.85
C ALA A 76 11.22 13.73 8.44
N ASP A 77 10.14 13.98 7.72
CA ASP A 77 8.77 13.65 8.15
C ASP A 77 8.49 12.13 8.12
N LEU A 78 9.27 11.36 7.35
CA LEU A 78 9.11 9.90 7.21
C LEU A 78 9.97 9.10 8.21
N ILE A 79 10.94 9.72 8.90
CA ILE A 79 11.89 9.03 9.80
C ILE A 79 11.17 8.16 10.85
N GLY A 80 10.14 8.69 11.48
CA GLY A 80 9.39 7.98 12.52
C GLY A 80 8.67 6.75 11.98
N LEU A 81 8.03 6.88 10.82
CA LEU A 81 7.33 5.79 10.14
C LEU A 81 8.32 4.73 9.64
N HIS A 82 9.44 5.13 9.00
CA HIS A 82 10.50 4.22 8.59
C HIS A 82 11.09 3.45 9.77
N THR A 83 11.34 4.13 10.91
CA THR A 83 11.83 3.50 12.13
C THR A 83 10.83 2.46 12.66
N ALA A 84 9.54 2.80 12.67
CA ALA A 84 8.49 1.88 13.12
C ALA A 84 8.44 0.62 12.26
N VAL A 85 8.44 0.78 10.93
CA VAL A 85 8.38 -0.34 9.97
C VAL A 85 9.61 -1.23 10.06
N THR A 86 10.81 -0.64 10.05
CA THR A 86 12.08 -1.38 10.08
C THR A 86 12.37 -2.05 11.42
N SER A 87 11.72 -1.60 12.50
CA SER A 87 11.80 -2.26 13.81
C SER A 87 11.21 -3.67 13.81
N LYS A 88 10.32 -3.98 12.85
CA LYS A 88 9.63 -5.27 12.71
C LYS A 88 8.81 -5.68 13.94
N GLN A 89 8.44 -4.73 14.80
CA GLN A 89 7.67 -4.98 16.03
C GLN A 89 6.19 -5.23 15.75
N TRP A 90 5.68 -4.68 14.66
CA TRP A 90 4.26 -4.75 14.29
C TRP A 90 4.06 -5.44 12.95
N PRO A 91 2.95 -6.15 12.76
CA PRO A 91 2.45 -6.48 11.43
C PRO A 91 2.22 -5.19 10.63
N VAL A 92 2.66 -5.17 9.36
CA VAL A 92 2.54 -3.99 8.49
C VAL A 92 1.97 -4.37 7.14
N PHE A 93 0.99 -3.59 6.66
CA PHE A 93 0.51 -3.69 5.30
C PHE A 93 0.51 -2.31 4.62
N GLY A 94 1.37 -2.14 3.60
CA GLY A 94 1.46 -0.91 2.80
C GLY A 94 0.70 -1.03 1.47
N PHE A 95 -0.15 -0.05 1.14
CA PHE A 95 -0.94 0.02 -0.09
C PHE A 95 -0.39 1.13 -0.99
N CYS A 96 -0.02 0.85 -2.23
CA CYS A 96 0.46 1.80 -3.23
C CYS A 96 1.57 2.73 -2.65
N GLY A 97 1.31 3.98 -2.36
CA GLY A 97 2.29 4.85 -1.67
C GLY A 97 2.83 4.25 -0.37
N GLY A 98 2.03 3.45 0.35
CA GLY A 98 2.50 2.69 1.51
C GLY A 98 3.47 1.55 1.15
N PHE A 99 3.34 0.94 -0.03
CA PHE A 99 4.33 0.01 -0.58
C PHE A 99 5.65 0.73 -0.91
N GLU A 100 5.55 1.94 -1.45
CA GLU A 100 6.69 2.78 -1.77
C GLU A 100 7.44 3.19 -0.49
N VAL A 101 6.71 3.60 0.56
CA VAL A 101 7.28 3.84 1.91
C VAL A 101 7.99 2.61 2.45
N LEU A 102 7.43 1.39 2.29
CA LEU A 102 8.11 0.16 2.68
C LEU A 102 9.40 -0.05 1.89
N ALA A 103 9.37 0.12 0.57
CA ALA A 103 10.55 -0.03 -0.28
C ALA A 103 11.67 0.93 0.17
N GLU A 104 11.37 2.20 0.38
CA GLU A 104 12.34 3.22 0.84
C GLU A 104 12.86 2.93 2.24
N ALA A 105 11.99 2.55 3.19
CA ALA A 105 12.39 2.22 4.55
C ALA A 105 13.40 1.05 4.58
N PHE A 106 13.28 0.10 3.64
CA PHE A 106 14.23 -1.01 3.49
C PHE A 106 15.32 -0.74 2.45
N GLY A 107 15.56 0.54 2.08
CA GLY A 107 16.72 0.99 1.30
C GLY A 107 16.61 0.81 -0.20
N ILE A 108 15.39 0.65 -0.74
CA ILE A 108 15.15 0.54 -2.18
C ILE A 108 14.67 1.87 -2.73
N ALA A 109 15.28 2.30 -3.83
CA ALA A 109 14.84 3.49 -4.55
C ALA A 109 13.45 3.28 -5.16
N VAL A 110 12.61 4.31 -5.02
CA VAL A 110 11.33 4.45 -5.71
C VAL A 110 11.48 5.53 -6.76
N ALA A 111 11.03 5.28 -7.97
CA ALA A 111 11.15 6.23 -9.06
C ALA A 111 10.04 6.02 -10.10
N PRO A 112 9.79 7.01 -11.00
CA PRO A 112 8.81 6.84 -12.06
C PRO A 112 9.07 5.57 -12.88
N ILE A 113 8.00 4.93 -13.36
CA ILE A 113 8.10 3.79 -14.29
C ILE A 113 8.85 4.24 -15.56
N GLY A 114 8.55 5.45 -16.02
CA GLY A 114 9.22 6.08 -17.14
C GLY A 114 8.24 6.80 -18.08
N PRO A 115 8.72 7.53 -19.08
CA PRO A 115 7.87 8.15 -20.07
C PRO A 115 7.26 7.10 -21.00
N LEU A 116 6.09 7.43 -21.59
CA LEU A 116 5.55 6.70 -22.72
C LEU A 116 6.53 6.80 -23.91
N ALA A 117 6.62 5.74 -24.71
CA ALA A 117 7.35 5.81 -25.97
C ALA A 117 6.63 6.73 -26.97
N ALA A 118 7.35 7.22 -27.97
CA ALA A 118 6.81 8.19 -28.93
C ALA A 118 5.58 7.65 -29.74
N ASP A 119 5.48 6.34 -29.87
CA ASP A 119 4.40 5.61 -30.55
C ASP A 119 3.32 5.06 -29.58
N GLU A 120 3.51 5.21 -28.26
CA GLU A 120 2.52 4.78 -27.27
C GLU A 120 1.45 5.87 -27.06
N THR A 121 0.19 5.45 -27.00
CA THR A 121 -0.94 6.34 -26.72
C THR A 121 -1.17 6.47 -25.22
N ASP A 122 -1.31 7.70 -24.72
CA ASP A 122 -1.76 7.96 -23.35
C ASP A 122 -3.27 7.78 -23.23
N HIS A 123 -3.70 6.63 -22.72
CA HIS A 123 -5.13 6.31 -22.54
C HIS A 123 -5.76 7.01 -21.34
N ASN A 124 -5.00 7.66 -20.47
CA ASN A 124 -5.50 8.42 -19.33
C ASN A 124 -4.66 9.68 -19.05
N PRO A 125 -4.74 10.70 -19.91
CA PRO A 125 -3.92 11.91 -19.78
C PRO A 125 -4.27 12.78 -18.55
N ASN A 126 -5.33 12.45 -17.82
CA ASN A 126 -5.70 13.14 -16.58
C ASN A 126 -4.96 12.58 -15.34
N PHE A 127 -4.25 11.47 -15.48
CA PHE A 127 -3.44 10.85 -14.44
C PHE A 127 -2.03 10.63 -14.96
N ALA A 128 -1.02 11.25 -14.36
CA ALA A 128 0.39 11.19 -14.75
C ALA A 128 0.58 11.33 -16.28
N PRO A 129 0.24 12.49 -16.89
CA PRO A 129 0.24 12.67 -18.34
C PRO A 129 1.62 12.39 -18.95
N GLY A 130 1.65 11.65 -20.07
CA GLY A 130 2.86 11.28 -20.79
C GLY A 130 3.74 10.24 -20.10
N MET A 131 3.34 9.70 -18.96
CA MET A 131 4.08 8.69 -18.22
C MET A 131 3.45 7.30 -18.38
N LYS A 132 4.29 6.25 -18.35
CA LYS A 132 3.85 4.88 -18.14
C LYS A 132 3.17 4.77 -16.77
N LYS A 133 2.06 4.07 -16.73
CA LYS A 133 1.21 3.99 -15.55
C LYS A 133 0.28 2.80 -15.61
N GLU A 134 -0.21 2.41 -14.44
CA GLU A 134 -1.32 1.47 -14.32
C GLU A 134 -2.49 2.18 -13.65
N PHE A 135 -3.67 2.06 -14.24
CA PHE A 135 -4.87 2.72 -13.76
C PHE A 135 -6.13 1.91 -14.07
N GLY A 136 -6.99 1.69 -13.10
CA GLY A 136 -8.21 0.89 -13.25
C GLY A 136 -8.14 -0.42 -12.47
N TYR A 137 -9.08 -1.33 -12.73
CA TYR A 137 -9.05 -2.69 -12.21
C TYR A 137 -8.34 -3.57 -13.23
N LEU A 138 -7.14 -4.04 -12.87
CA LEU A 138 -6.24 -4.77 -13.76
C LEU A 138 -5.82 -6.10 -13.13
N PRO A 139 -5.57 -7.15 -13.94
CA PRO A 139 -5.06 -8.42 -13.44
C PRO A 139 -3.61 -8.28 -13.00
N ILE A 140 -3.27 -8.89 -11.85
CA ILE A 140 -1.91 -9.05 -11.36
C ILE A 140 -1.51 -10.51 -11.53
N LYS A 141 -0.48 -10.78 -12.32
CA LYS A 141 0.04 -12.14 -12.46
C LYS A 141 0.79 -12.53 -11.19
N LEU A 142 0.28 -13.53 -10.46
CA LEU A 142 1.01 -14.09 -9.32
C LEU A 142 2.13 -15.00 -9.83
N THR A 143 3.35 -14.78 -9.32
CA THR A 143 4.57 -15.48 -9.77
C THR A 143 4.94 -16.67 -8.89
N LYS A 144 4.41 -16.70 -7.66
CA LYS A 144 4.67 -17.72 -6.64
C LYS A 144 3.46 -17.91 -5.75
N SER A 145 3.36 -19.06 -5.10
CA SER A 145 2.35 -19.29 -4.05
C SER A 145 2.85 -18.77 -2.70
N HIS A 146 1.93 -18.25 -1.89
CA HIS A 146 2.15 -17.88 -0.50
C HIS A 146 0.83 -17.96 0.27
N PRO A 147 0.79 -18.31 1.57
CA PRO A 147 -0.44 -18.38 2.36
C PRO A 147 -1.28 -17.09 2.33
N LEU A 148 -0.64 -15.92 2.31
CA LEU A 148 -1.31 -14.61 2.15
C LEU A 148 -2.08 -14.48 0.83
N LEU A 149 -1.71 -15.22 -0.21
CA LEU A 149 -2.31 -15.15 -1.54
C LEU A 149 -3.34 -16.28 -1.77
N ALA A 150 -3.64 -17.06 -0.73
CA ALA A 150 -4.62 -18.13 -0.82
C ALA A 150 -6.00 -17.60 -1.25
N GLY A 151 -6.65 -18.30 -2.18
CA GLY A 151 -7.98 -17.97 -2.69
C GLY A 151 -8.02 -16.84 -3.74
N LEU A 152 -6.88 -16.27 -4.14
CA LEU A 152 -6.84 -15.20 -5.14
C LEU A 152 -6.86 -15.70 -6.60
N GLY A 153 -6.50 -16.98 -6.85
CA GLY A 153 -6.24 -17.49 -8.21
C GLY A 153 -4.92 -16.95 -8.78
N ASP A 154 -4.64 -17.23 -10.05
CA ASP A 154 -3.35 -16.91 -10.68
C ASP A 154 -3.23 -15.45 -11.13
N ALA A 155 -4.36 -14.79 -11.39
CA ALA A 155 -4.43 -13.44 -11.93
C ALA A 155 -5.56 -12.63 -11.27
N PRO A 156 -5.48 -12.32 -9.95
CA PRO A 156 -6.51 -11.53 -9.28
C PRO A 156 -6.61 -10.13 -9.87
N ILE A 157 -7.84 -9.63 -10.01
CA ILE A 157 -8.08 -8.26 -10.47
C ILE A 157 -8.01 -7.32 -9.28
N MET A 158 -7.10 -6.33 -9.38
CA MET A 158 -6.83 -5.35 -8.33
C MET A 158 -6.96 -3.92 -8.85
N ARG A 159 -7.28 -2.96 -7.98
CA ARG A 159 -7.34 -1.54 -8.32
C ARG A 159 -5.92 -0.98 -8.43
N GLN A 160 -5.56 -0.47 -9.60
CA GLN A 160 -4.30 0.22 -9.87
C GLN A 160 -4.50 1.72 -9.99
N ALA A 161 -3.55 2.50 -9.47
CA ALA A 161 -3.48 3.96 -9.66
C ALA A 161 -2.06 4.46 -9.36
N HIS A 162 -1.06 4.06 -10.16
CA HIS A 162 0.33 4.46 -9.94
C HIS A 162 1.09 4.68 -11.25
N SER A 163 2.12 5.52 -11.20
CA SER A 163 3.10 5.79 -12.24
C SER A 163 4.54 5.73 -11.71
N TRP A 164 4.69 5.40 -10.43
CA TRP A 164 5.93 5.15 -9.73
C TRP A 164 6.03 3.67 -9.36
N GLU A 165 7.26 3.19 -9.13
CA GLU A 165 7.51 1.80 -8.74
C GLU A 165 8.79 1.68 -7.90
N ALA A 166 8.87 0.64 -7.08
CA ALA A 166 10.11 0.21 -6.45
C ALA A 166 11.06 -0.39 -7.51
N LYS A 167 12.31 0.04 -7.54
CA LYS A 167 13.29 -0.37 -8.58
C LYS A 167 13.97 -1.70 -8.31
N ALA A 168 13.81 -2.26 -7.13
CA ALA A 168 14.32 -3.57 -6.75
C ALA A 168 13.50 -4.19 -5.62
N VAL A 169 13.73 -5.45 -5.33
CA VAL A 169 13.15 -6.13 -4.16
C VAL A 169 14.05 -5.88 -2.94
N PRO A 170 13.51 -5.43 -1.80
CA PRO A 170 14.31 -5.23 -0.59
C PRO A 170 14.92 -6.55 -0.09
N LYS A 171 16.07 -6.44 0.58
CA LYS A 171 16.65 -7.59 1.27
C LYS A 171 15.64 -8.18 2.26
N ASP A 172 15.63 -9.49 2.39
CA ASP A 172 14.70 -10.26 3.23
C ASP A 172 13.23 -10.22 2.79
N PHE A 173 12.94 -9.72 1.58
CA PHE A 173 11.64 -9.79 0.93
C PHE A 173 11.71 -10.63 -0.35
N GLU A 174 10.55 -11.12 -0.77
CA GLU A 174 10.34 -11.68 -2.10
C GLU A 174 9.21 -10.95 -2.81
N ASN A 175 9.31 -10.87 -4.15
CA ASN A 175 8.23 -10.39 -4.99
C ASN A 175 7.33 -11.55 -5.45
N TYR A 176 6.03 -11.39 -5.28
CA TYR A 176 5.01 -12.41 -5.57
C TYR A 176 4.06 -12.01 -6.69
N GLY A 177 4.18 -10.83 -7.26
CA GLY A 177 3.30 -10.37 -8.32
C GLY A 177 4.00 -9.47 -9.32
N GLU A 178 3.55 -9.54 -10.58
CA GLU A 178 4.04 -8.71 -11.67
C GLU A 178 2.93 -8.32 -12.64
N THR A 179 3.16 -7.25 -13.39
CA THR A 179 2.39 -6.87 -14.57
C THR A 179 3.34 -6.63 -15.73
N ALA A 180 2.80 -6.39 -16.91
CA ALA A 180 3.62 -6.02 -18.07
C ALA A 180 4.25 -4.62 -17.96
N VAL A 181 3.71 -3.76 -17.09
CA VAL A 181 4.15 -2.37 -16.91
C VAL A 181 5.11 -2.23 -15.74
N SER A 182 4.83 -2.91 -14.61
CA SER A 182 5.67 -2.88 -13.42
C SER A 182 5.89 -4.30 -12.88
N HIS A 183 7.16 -4.66 -12.69
CA HIS A 183 7.56 -6.01 -12.27
C HIS A 183 7.43 -6.26 -10.77
N HIS A 184 7.25 -5.22 -9.96
CA HIS A 184 7.22 -5.32 -8.51
C HIS A 184 5.84 -4.92 -7.98
N GLN A 185 4.95 -5.91 -7.83
CA GLN A 185 3.57 -5.65 -7.43
C GLN A 185 3.25 -6.07 -5.99
N ILE A 186 3.96 -7.05 -5.45
CA ILE A 186 3.68 -7.60 -4.11
C ILE A 186 5.01 -7.94 -3.44
N PHE A 187 5.38 -7.23 -2.38
CA PHE A 187 6.49 -7.62 -1.51
C PHE A 187 5.98 -8.28 -0.24
N ILE A 188 6.53 -9.43 0.10
CA ILE A 188 6.27 -10.13 1.36
C ILE A 188 7.61 -10.40 2.04
N HIS A 189 7.73 -10.00 3.31
CA HIS A 189 8.93 -10.25 4.10
C HIS A 189 9.00 -11.73 4.51
N ASN A 190 10.19 -12.33 4.40
CA ASN A 190 10.40 -13.77 4.55
C ASN A 190 10.05 -14.33 5.94
N THR A 191 10.13 -13.52 7.00
CA THR A 191 10.01 -14.00 8.39
C THR A 191 9.10 -13.15 9.28
N HIS A 192 8.68 -11.97 8.84
CA HIS A 192 7.81 -11.07 9.61
C HIS A 192 6.53 -10.78 8.84
N PRO A 193 5.42 -10.51 9.51
CA PRO A 193 4.15 -10.19 8.86
C PRO A 193 4.17 -8.76 8.28
N ILE A 194 5.04 -8.52 7.31
CA ILE A 194 5.18 -7.26 6.59
C ILE A 194 4.91 -7.54 5.11
N ILE A 195 3.91 -6.90 4.55
CA ILE A 195 3.53 -6.98 3.14
C ILE A 195 3.34 -5.57 2.58
N GLY A 196 3.69 -5.40 1.33
CA GLY A 196 3.32 -4.23 0.53
C GLY A 196 2.75 -4.63 -0.81
N THR A 197 1.81 -3.84 -1.31
CA THR A 197 1.25 -4.00 -2.67
C THR A 197 1.28 -2.68 -3.41
N GLN A 198 1.77 -2.67 -4.66
CA GLN A 198 1.78 -1.48 -5.50
C GLN A 198 0.35 -1.06 -5.89
N PHE A 199 -0.57 -2.00 -5.90
CA PHE A 199 -2.00 -1.78 -6.10
C PHE A 199 -2.74 -1.48 -4.80
N HIS A 200 -4.03 -1.14 -4.92
CA HIS A 200 -4.93 -0.78 -3.84
C HIS A 200 -5.90 -1.92 -3.49
N PRO A 201 -5.55 -2.89 -2.64
CA PRO A 201 -6.48 -3.96 -2.25
C PRO A 201 -7.64 -3.40 -1.41
N GLU A 202 -7.46 -2.27 -0.74
CA GLU A 202 -8.45 -1.61 0.08
C GLU A 202 -9.62 -0.99 -0.71
N TYR A 203 -9.48 -0.85 -2.03
CA TYR A 203 -10.54 -0.38 -2.93
C TYR A 203 -11.33 -1.52 -3.58
N TYR A 204 -11.39 -2.69 -2.94
CA TYR A 204 -12.23 -3.79 -3.42
C TYR A 204 -13.71 -3.41 -3.56
N THR A 205 -14.40 -4.10 -4.47
CA THR A 205 -15.84 -4.00 -4.72
C THR A 205 -16.44 -5.39 -4.76
N ASP A 206 -17.77 -5.50 -4.81
CA ASP A 206 -18.45 -6.80 -4.98
C ASP A 206 -18.09 -7.46 -6.32
N GLU A 207 -17.84 -6.66 -7.35
CA GLU A 207 -17.40 -7.13 -8.67
C GLU A 207 -15.93 -7.56 -8.66
N HIS A 208 -15.08 -6.90 -7.84
CA HIS A 208 -13.64 -7.16 -7.71
C HIS A 208 -13.26 -7.43 -6.25
N PRO A 209 -13.60 -8.60 -5.69
CA PRO A 209 -13.47 -8.89 -4.26
C PRO A 209 -12.05 -9.30 -3.83
N SER A 210 -11.13 -9.54 -4.74
CA SER A 210 -9.79 -10.11 -4.46
C SER A 210 -9.02 -9.30 -3.41
N GLY A 211 -9.14 -7.96 -3.41
CA GLY A 211 -8.52 -7.11 -2.41
C GLY A 211 -9.00 -7.39 -0.98
N ARG A 212 -10.30 -7.66 -0.80
CA ARG A 212 -10.86 -8.06 0.50
C ARG A 212 -10.25 -9.38 0.99
N THR A 213 -10.13 -10.36 0.09
CA THR A 213 -9.51 -11.65 0.40
C THR A 213 -8.07 -11.48 0.87
N LEU A 214 -7.29 -10.65 0.17
CA LEU A 214 -5.89 -10.40 0.53
C LEU A 214 -5.76 -9.73 1.91
N ILE A 215 -6.56 -8.69 2.19
CA ILE A 215 -6.55 -8.02 3.50
C ILE A 215 -7.00 -8.98 4.60
N HIS A 216 -8.02 -9.80 4.35
CA HIS A 216 -8.48 -10.83 5.29
C HIS A 216 -7.37 -11.82 5.62
N ASN A 217 -6.68 -12.37 4.60
CA ASN A 217 -5.58 -13.31 4.79
C ASN A 217 -4.44 -12.69 5.62
N PHE A 218 -4.10 -11.42 5.36
CA PHE A 218 -3.14 -10.70 6.17
C PHE A 218 -3.59 -10.57 7.63
N CYS A 219 -4.83 -10.13 7.86
CA CYS A 219 -5.37 -9.98 9.21
C CYS A 219 -5.41 -11.32 9.97
N GLN A 220 -5.72 -12.40 9.28
CA GLN A 220 -5.72 -13.76 9.86
C GLN A 220 -4.29 -14.20 10.24
N GLN A 221 -3.32 -14.02 9.33
CA GLN A 221 -1.92 -14.38 9.59
C GLN A 221 -1.29 -13.51 10.69
N ALA A 222 -1.68 -12.24 10.78
CA ALA A 222 -1.25 -11.31 11.81
C ALA A 222 -1.96 -11.51 13.17
N GLY A 223 -2.89 -12.49 13.28
CA GLY A 223 -3.62 -12.76 14.52
C GLY A 223 -4.64 -11.69 14.90
N LEU A 224 -5.08 -10.87 13.94
CA LEU A 224 -6.05 -9.79 14.15
C LEU A 224 -7.50 -10.27 14.07
N ILE A 225 -7.74 -11.43 13.49
CA ILE A 225 -9.05 -12.08 13.37
C ILE A 225 -9.00 -13.38 14.16
N LYS A 226 -9.95 -13.57 15.07
CA LYS A 226 -10.12 -14.86 15.77
C LYS A 226 -10.63 -15.91 14.78
N GLN A 227 -10.01 -17.09 14.81
CA GLN A 227 -10.49 -18.27 14.09
C GLN A 227 -11.87 -18.72 14.59
#